data_2e321a8e5a3b8fd787b3e344384f7556
#
_entry.id   2e321a8e5a3b8fd787b3e344384f7556
#
_cell.length_a   1.000
_cell.length_b   1.000
_cell.length_c   1.000
_cell.angle_alpha   90.00
_cell.angle_beta   90.00
_cell.angle_gamma   90.00
#
_symmetry.space_group_name_H-M   'P 1'
#
loop_
_entity.id
_entity.type
_entity.pdbx_description
1 polymer ?
#
loop_
_entity_poly.entity_id
_entity_poly.type
_entity_poly.pdbx_seq_one_letter_code
_entity_poly.pdbx_strand_id
1 'polypeptide(L)'
;MPSLCYGKINKPMKKLIKNWVHIPGLHCGSVALRDVITYHGYNLSEAMCFGIGGGLGFYYTVSEDISPTRMIFVRGPEMEPTFFSLIDKPTSWRHEKDEDKALETTKEWIDKDIPVLIQTDVRYLDYYNSSTNFPGHVVSVWGYDDETQTVFLADTGFEGLQAVSYEKFKKGRSSKAPANPLENNWIEVNLAKPIRSLCEVIPEALRQNARKMIEGRRGGRGESGVSMIRLWAEDLPNWKDAPDWKWCARFGYQVVKKRGVCGAGFRWLYRDFLTEAEEMLLPLRALRLSQKMDLIGNKWSNMSMILKEISEKEKPDRKLLSLASDKANELWESEQQFYRAVIEIQ
;
A
#
# COMPACT_ATOMS: atom_id res chain seq x y z
N MET A 1 -13.74 -0.48 57.16
CA MET A 1 -13.04 -0.94 55.95
C MET A 1 -12.46 0.28 55.25
N PRO A 2 -11.14 0.41 55.10
CA PRO A 2 -10.58 1.57 54.40
C PRO A 2 -10.77 1.38 52.88
N SER A 3 -11.34 2.38 52.22
CA SER A 3 -11.47 2.46 50.79
C SER A 3 -10.07 2.55 50.16
N LEU A 4 -9.72 1.58 49.36
CA LEU A 4 -8.54 1.62 48.50
C LEU A 4 -8.75 2.75 47.48
N CYS A 5 -8.11 3.90 47.68
CA CYS A 5 -7.93 4.89 46.66
C CYS A 5 -7.04 4.28 45.57
N TYR A 6 -7.64 3.86 44.45
CA TYR A 6 -6.89 3.64 43.24
C TYR A 6 -6.27 4.95 42.81
N GLY A 7 -4.97 5.09 43.01
CA GLY A 7 -4.22 6.23 42.50
C GLY A 7 -4.43 6.35 41.02
N LYS A 8 -4.86 7.48 40.51
CA LYS A 8 -4.84 7.82 39.10
C LYS A 8 -3.39 7.67 38.65
N ILE A 9 -3.12 6.66 37.80
CA ILE A 9 -1.84 6.58 37.11
C ILE A 9 -1.78 7.86 36.28
N ASN A 10 -0.88 8.78 36.65
CA ASN A 10 -0.63 9.98 35.87
C ASN A 10 -0.15 9.52 34.49
N LYS A 11 -0.96 9.69 33.44
CA LYS A 11 -0.53 9.46 32.07
C LYS A 11 0.66 10.41 31.78
N PRO A 12 1.70 9.94 31.08
CA PRO A 12 2.79 10.83 30.70
C PRO A 12 2.27 11.94 29.79
N MET A 13 2.73 13.17 29.98
CA MET A 13 2.39 14.29 29.09
C MET A 13 3.12 14.20 27.74
N LYS A 14 4.20 13.41 27.69
CA LYS A 14 4.97 13.18 26.49
C LYS A 14 5.53 11.76 26.51
N LYS A 15 5.40 11.06 25.42
CA LYS A 15 5.97 9.73 25.22
C LYS A 15 6.54 9.60 23.82
N LEU A 16 7.75 9.07 23.73
CA LEU A 16 8.36 8.58 22.50
C LEU A 16 8.84 7.17 22.76
N ILE A 17 8.43 6.21 21.94
CA ILE A 17 8.91 4.83 22.00
C ILE A 17 10.43 4.83 21.80
N LYS A 18 11.16 4.22 22.74
CA LYS A 18 12.61 4.11 22.63
C LYS A 18 13.00 3.12 21.54
N ASN A 19 14.12 3.39 20.90
CA ASN A 19 14.66 2.53 19.82
C ASN A 19 13.68 2.38 18.63
N TRP A 20 12.85 3.39 18.38
CA TRP A 20 12.07 3.45 17.16
C TRP A 20 12.98 3.33 15.94
N VAL A 21 12.47 2.72 14.88
CA VAL A 21 13.24 2.46 13.65
C VAL A 21 12.45 3.05 12.48
N HIS A 22 13.16 3.73 11.60
CA HIS A 22 12.63 4.15 10.31
C HIS A 22 13.74 4.27 9.27
N ILE A 23 13.48 3.74 8.09
CA ILE A 23 14.30 3.92 6.90
C ILE A 23 13.34 4.33 5.78
N PRO A 24 13.55 5.42 5.05
CA PRO A 24 12.74 5.79 3.90
C PRO A 24 12.65 4.66 2.86
N GLY A 25 11.54 4.60 2.15
CA GLY A 25 11.30 3.55 1.16
C GLY A 25 10.31 3.96 0.08
N LEU A 26 9.64 3.00 -0.51
CA LEU A 26 8.87 3.17 -1.75
C LEU A 26 7.36 3.12 -1.54
N HIS A 27 6.87 2.18 -0.72
CA HIS A 27 5.44 1.95 -0.53
C HIS A 27 5.04 2.15 0.94
N CYS A 28 4.02 2.97 1.19
CA CYS A 28 3.66 3.39 2.54
C CYS A 28 3.42 2.22 3.50
N GLY A 29 2.59 1.26 3.14
CA GLY A 29 2.28 0.13 4.01
C GLY A 29 3.48 -0.80 4.23
N SER A 30 4.29 -1.11 3.20
CA SER A 30 5.45 -1.99 3.37
C SER A 30 6.58 -1.35 4.18
N VAL A 31 6.78 -0.02 4.06
CA VAL A 31 7.70 0.73 4.92
C VAL A 31 7.23 0.69 6.37
N ALA A 32 5.97 1.01 6.61
CA ALA A 32 5.40 0.99 7.96
C ALA A 32 5.46 -0.41 8.59
N LEU A 33 5.17 -1.48 7.82
CA LEU A 33 5.35 -2.86 8.25
C LEU A 33 6.81 -3.18 8.60
N ARG A 34 7.74 -2.87 7.69
CA ARG A 34 9.17 -3.11 7.91
C ARG A 34 9.64 -2.45 9.21
N ASP A 35 9.27 -1.20 9.44
CA ASP A 35 9.72 -0.44 10.60
C ASP A 35 9.22 -1.09 11.90
N VAL A 36 7.94 -1.44 11.99
CA VAL A 36 7.39 -2.08 13.20
C VAL A 36 7.91 -3.51 13.40
N ILE A 37 8.14 -4.26 12.32
CA ILE A 37 8.75 -5.60 12.39
C ILE A 37 10.21 -5.53 12.85
N THR A 38 10.97 -4.56 12.33
CA THR A 38 12.36 -4.33 12.74
C THR A 38 12.45 -3.91 14.22
N TYR A 39 11.53 -3.06 14.68
CA TYR A 39 11.43 -2.71 16.10
C TYR A 39 11.25 -3.93 17.01
N HIS A 40 10.52 -4.93 16.55
CA HIS A 40 10.35 -6.21 17.26
C HIS A 40 11.51 -7.21 17.06
N GLY A 41 12.63 -6.80 16.46
CA GLY A 41 13.83 -7.61 16.30
C GLY A 41 13.87 -8.51 15.07
N TYR A 42 12.96 -8.35 14.10
CA TYR A 42 12.97 -9.11 12.86
C TYR A 42 13.55 -8.26 11.72
N ASN A 43 14.57 -8.77 11.06
CA ASN A 43 15.22 -8.08 9.93
C ASN A 43 14.55 -8.50 8.61
N LEU A 44 13.47 -7.84 8.24
CA LEU A 44 12.81 -7.99 6.93
C LEU A 44 13.02 -6.73 6.10
N SER A 45 13.28 -6.91 4.81
CA SER A 45 13.31 -5.81 3.86
C SER A 45 11.92 -5.24 3.58
N GLU A 46 11.84 -4.05 3.01
CA GLU A 46 10.59 -3.50 2.50
C GLU A 46 9.97 -4.41 1.43
N ALA A 47 10.81 -4.96 0.54
CA ALA A 47 10.39 -5.86 -0.52
C ALA A 47 9.79 -7.15 0.04
N MET A 48 10.39 -7.72 1.09
CA MET A 48 9.86 -8.90 1.79
C MET A 48 8.51 -8.60 2.44
N CYS A 49 8.35 -7.47 3.13
CA CYS A 49 7.08 -7.04 3.71
C CYS A 49 6.00 -6.84 2.63
N PHE A 50 6.35 -6.22 1.51
CA PHE A 50 5.47 -6.01 0.38
C PHE A 50 5.01 -7.33 -0.27
N GLY A 51 5.96 -8.24 -0.52
CA GLY A 51 5.67 -9.53 -1.16
C GLY A 51 4.83 -10.45 -0.30
N ILE A 52 5.19 -10.61 0.99
CA ILE A 52 4.41 -11.41 1.95
C ILE A 52 2.99 -10.84 2.10
N GLY A 53 2.85 -9.53 2.20
CA GLY A 53 1.55 -8.87 2.29
C GLY A 53 0.69 -8.97 1.03
N GLY A 54 1.23 -9.51 -0.08
CA GLY A 54 0.50 -9.56 -1.36
C GLY A 54 0.20 -8.17 -1.90
N GLY A 55 1.20 -7.28 -1.88
CA GLY A 55 1.05 -5.86 -2.22
C GLY A 55 0.69 -5.58 -3.68
N LEU A 56 0.91 -6.53 -4.62
CA LEU A 56 0.47 -6.37 -6.00
C LEU A 56 -1.04 -6.54 -6.16
N GLY A 57 -1.61 -5.76 -7.06
CA GLY A 57 -2.99 -5.84 -7.50
C GLY A 57 -3.18 -5.11 -8.81
N PHE A 58 -4.36 -5.22 -9.38
CA PHE A 58 -4.80 -4.36 -10.47
C PHE A 58 -6.32 -4.19 -10.41
N TYR A 59 -6.76 -2.95 -10.51
CA TYR A 59 -8.17 -2.55 -10.60
C TYR A 59 -8.36 -1.65 -11.80
N TYR A 60 -9.46 -1.78 -12.47
CA TYR A 60 -9.92 -0.84 -13.46
C TYR A 60 -11.36 -0.44 -13.16
N THR A 61 -11.61 0.85 -13.06
CA THR A 61 -12.92 1.41 -12.74
C THR A 61 -13.31 2.45 -13.78
N VAL A 62 -14.54 2.34 -14.26
CA VAL A 62 -15.20 3.31 -15.15
C VAL A 62 -16.44 3.83 -14.44
N SER A 63 -16.53 5.14 -14.21
CA SER A 63 -17.71 5.79 -13.62
C SER A 63 -17.66 7.28 -13.92
N GLU A 64 -18.83 7.86 -14.17
CA GLU A 64 -18.98 9.31 -14.32
C GLU A 64 -18.98 10.05 -12.98
N ASP A 65 -19.19 9.34 -11.88
CA ASP A 65 -19.23 9.91 -10.52
C ASP A 65 -17.84 10.11 -9.90
N ILE A 66 -16.77 9.69 -10.59
CA ILE A 66 -15.39 9.79 -10.11
C ILE A 66 -14.52 10.62 -11.05
N SER A 67 -13.40 11.14 -10.55
CA SER A 67 -12.42 11.86 -11.37
C SER A 67 -11.01 11.31 -11.13
N PRO A 68 -10.34 10.82 -12.20
CA PRO A 68 -10.83 10.70 -13.59
C PRO A 68 -11.94 9.66 -13.74
N THR A 69 -12.73 9.78 -14.81
CA THR A 69 -13.84 8.85 -15.10
C THR A 69 -13.38 7.42 -15.41
N ARG A 70 -12.10 7.25 -15.74
CA ARG A 70 -11.44 5.96 -15.94
C ARG A 70 -10.18 5.89 -15.12
N MET A 71 -10.13 4.94 -14.21
CA MET A 71 -9.10 4.90 -13.19
C MET A 71 -8.49 3.52 -13.06
N ILE A 72 -7.16 3.43 -13.02
CA ILE A 72 -6.43 2.21 -12.69
C ILE A 72 -5.79 2.34 -11.31
N PHE A 73 -5.65 1.20 -10.62
CA PHE A 73 -4.82 1.04 -9.43
C PHE A 73 -3.98 -0.23 -9.56
N VAL A 74 -2.74 -0.19 -9.10
CA VAL A 74 -1.73 -1.23 -9.37
C VAL A 74 -1.25 -1.96 -8.12
N ARG A 75 -1.95 -1.77 -6.99
CA ARG A 75 -1.64 -2.40 -5.70
C ARG A 75 -2.86 -3.09 -5.10
N GLY A 76 -2.62 -4.14 -4.31
CA GLY A 76 -3.65 -4.86 -3.56
C GLY A 76 -4.15 -4.06 -2.35
N PRO A 77 -5.41 -4.22 -1.95
CA PRO A 77 -5.89 -3.79 -0.64
C PRO A 77 -5.47 -4.79 0.43
N GLU A 78 -5.60 -4.41 1.70
CA GLU A 78 -5.44 -5.31 2.85
C GLU A 78 -4.05 -5.96 2.97
N MET A 79 -3.01 -5.25 2.49
CA MET A 79 -1.64 -5.77 2.55
C MET A 79 -1.21 -6.04 4.00
N GLU A 80 -1.47 -5.12 4.90
CA GLU A 80 -1.07 -5.20 6.30
C GLU A 80 -1.76 -6.37 7.02
N PRO A 81 -3.09 -6.55 6.99
CA PRO A 81 -3.75 -7.73 7.55
C PRO A 81 -3.28 -9.04 6.91
N THR A 82 -3.03 -9.06 5.59
CA THR A 82 -2.51 -10.25 4.90
C THR A 82 -1.13 -10.62 5.40
N PHE A 83 -0.23 -9.64 5.55
CA PHE A 83 1.10 -9.85 6.09
C PHE A 83 1.05 -10.48 7.48
N PHE A 84 0.30 -9.87 8.41
CA PHE A 84 0.18 -10.39 9.77
C PHE A 84 -0.47 -11.77 9.84
N SER A 85 -1.45 -12.04 9.00
CA SER A 85 -2.08 -13.37 8.92
C SER A 85 -1.07 -14.45 8.53
N LEU A 86 -0.23 -14.19 7.53
CA LEU A 86 0.74 -15.17 7.02
C LEU A 86 1.88 -15.45 8.00
N ILE A 87 2.24 -14.50 8.85
CA ILE A 87 3.25 -14.70 9.90
C ILE A 87 2.68 -15.25 11.23
N ASP A 88 1.45 -15.78 11.23
CA ASP A 88 0.71 -16.27 12.40
C ASP A 88 0.43 -15.21 13.48
N LYS A 89 0.22 -13.98 13.05
CA LYS A 89 -0.20 -12.85 13.89
C LYS A 89 -1.46 -12.19 13.34
N PRO A 90 -2.57 -12.93 13.12
CA PRO A 90 -3.74 -12.40 12.44
C PRO A 90 -4.27 -11.16 13.16
N THR A 91 -4.43 -10.10 12.41
CA THR A 91 -5.02 -8.85 12.84
C THR A 91 -5.84 -8.23 11.70
N SER A 92 -6.64 -7.24 12.04
CA SER A 92 -7.42 -6.48 11.07
C SER A 92 -7.39 -5.00 11.43
N TRP A 93 -7.70 -4.15 10.48
CA TRP A 93 -7.91 -2.75 10.74
C TRP A 93 -9.08 -2.58 11.73
N ARG A 94 -8.79 -2.02 12.90
CA ARG A 94 -9.78 -1.55 13.87
C ARG A 94 -10.19 -0.14 13.50
N HIS A 95 -11.33 0.31 13.97
CA HIS A 95 -11.84 1.66 13.71
C HIS A 95 -12.57 2.22 14.93
N GLU A 96 -12.59 3.54 15.05
CA GLU A 96 -13.35 4.30 16.04
C GLU A 96 -13.90 5.57 15.38
N LYS A 97 -15.18 5.83 15.54
CA LYS A 97 -15.83 7.00 14.93
C LYS A 97 -15.50 8.29 15.65
N ASP A 98 -15.29 8.21 16.94
CA ASP A 98 -14.93 9.34 17.79
C ASP A 98 -13.42 9.63 17.66
N GLU A 99 -13.09 10.81 17.14
CA GLU A 99 -11.71 11.22 16.86
C GLU A 99 -10.87 11.36 18.14
N ASP A 100 -11.46 11.82 19.23
CA ASP A 100 -10.74 12.00 20.50
C ASP A 100 -10.46 10.65 21.16
N LYS A 101 -11.43 9.74 21.15
CA LYS A 101 -11.20 8.35 21.59
C LYS A 101 -10.14 7.64 20.76
N ALA A 102 -10.15 7.84 19.44
CA ALA A 102 -9.16 7.26 18.55
C ALA A 102 -7.75 7.78 18.82
N LEU A 103 -7.61 9.06 19.16
CA LEU A 103 -6.35 9.66 19.60
C LEU A 103 -5.91 9.06 20.94
N GLU A 104 -6.80 9.05 21.96
CA GLU A 104 -6.48 8.48 23.27
C GLU A 104 -6.11 6.99 23.18
N THR A 105 -6.82 6.21 22.38
CA THR A 105 -6.47 4.79 22.12
C THR A 105 -5.06 4.66 21.52
N THR A 106 -4.70 5.55 20.59
CA THR A 106 -3.35 5.55 20.01
C THR A 106 -2.30 5.85 21.09
N LYS A 107 -2.54 6.86 21.95
CA LYS A 107 -1.64 7.20 23.07
C LYS A 107 -1.50 6.05 24.07
N GLU A 108 -2.60 5.35 24.38
CA GLU A 108 -2.58 4.19 25.27
C GLU A 108 -1.71 3.03 24.78
N TRP A 109 -1.60 2.82 23.46
CA TRP A 109 -0.67 1.84 22.90
C TRP A 109 0.77 2.34 22.95
N ILE A 110 1.00 3.62 22.63
CA ILE A 110 2.32 4.24 22.72
C ILE A 110 2.86 4.22 24.16
N ASP A 111 2.01 4.44 25.16
CA ASP A 111 2.37 4.36 26.60
C ASP A 111 2.89 2.97 27.00
N LYS A 112 2.42 1.93 26.30
CA LYS A 112 2.88 0.53 26.46
C LYS A 112 4.08 0.17 25.61
N ASP A 113 4.73 1.13 24.95
CA ASP A 113 5.81 0.92 23.97
C ASP A 113 5.38 0.05 22.77
N ILE A 114 4.11 0.13 22.36
CA ILE A 114 3.55 -0.59 21.23
C ILE A 114 3.31 0.39 20.07
N PRO A 115 4.06 0.30 18.95
CA PRO A 115 3.84 1.14 17.79
C PRO A 115 2.50 0.84 17.12
N VAL A 116 1.91 1.87 16.51
CA VAL A 116 0.58 1.77 15.90
C VAL A 116 0.66 2.13 14.43
N LEU A 117 0.18 1.25 13.55
CA LEU A 117 -0.08 1.57 12.16
C LEU A 117 -1.43 2.31 12.08
N ILE A 118 -1.49 3.39 11.32
CA ILE A 118 -2.72 4.12 11.06
C ILE A 118 -2.92 4.38 9.58
N GLN A 119 -4.18 4.56 9.17
CA GLN A 119 -4.53 5.12 7.88
C GLN A 119 -4.87 6.59 8.04
N THR A 120 -4.34 7.42 7.15
CA THR A 120 -4.56 8.86 7.14
C THR A 120 -4.71 9.39 5.71
N ASP A 121 -5.14 10.64 5.58
CA ASP A 121 -5.19 11.36 4.30
C ASP A 121 -3.98 12.30 4.21
N VAL A 122 -3.17 12.15 3.17
CA VAL A 122 -1.95 12.92 2.89
C VAL A 122 -2.21 14.44 2.92
N ARG A 123 -3.40 14.88 2.58
CA ARG A 123 -3.78 16.31 2.62
C ARG A 123 -3.56 16.96 4.00
N TYR A 124 -3.67 16.19 5.08
CA TYR A 124 -3.53 16.68 6.45
C TYR A 124 -2.12 16.47 7.04
N LEU A 125 -1.19 15.98 6.23
CA LEU A 125 0.21 15.82 6.59
C LEU A 125 1.02 16.99 6.00
N ASP A 126 1.29 18.02 6.83
CA ASP A 126 1.88 19.29 6.37
C ASP A 126 3.19 19.15 5.64
N TYR A 127 4.00 18.16 6.03
CA TYR A 127 5.30 17.91 5.42
C TYR A 127 5.20 17.45 3.95
N TYR A 128 4.02 16.99 3.47
CA TYR A 128 3.79 16.74 2.04
C TYR A 128 3.54 18.01 1.23
N ASN A 129 3.10 19.09 1.90
CA ASN A 129 2.66 20.31 1.22
C ASN A 129 1.68 20.04 0.06
N SER A 130 0.73 19.15 0.29
CA SER A 130 -0.24 18.67 -0.72
C SER A 130 -1.64 19.20 -0.46
N SER A 131 -2.28 19.73 -1.49
CA SER A 131 -3.70 20.08 -1.47
C SER A 131 -4.60 18.91 -1.92
N THR A 132 -4.01 17.82 -2.40
CA THR A 132 -4.74 16.67 -2.94
C THR A 132 -5.09 15.69 -1.82
N ASN A 133 -6.34 15.25 -1.76
CA ASN A 133 -6.74 14.15 -0.90
C ASN A 133 -6.15 12.83 -1.40
N PHE A 134 -5.55 12.09 -0.49
CA PHE A 134 -5.09 10.73 -0.72
C PHE A 134 -5.34 9.91 0.55
N PRO A 135 -6.62 9.53 0.81
CA PRO A 135 -7.00 8.75 1.99
C PRO A 135 -6.52 7.30 1.87
N GLY A 136 -6.18 6.70 3.02
CA GLY A 136 -5.66 5.33 3.09
C GLY A 136 -4.13 5.25 2.93
N HIS A 137 -3.43 6.39 3.09
CA HIS A 137 -1.99 6.40 3.28
C HIS A 137 -1.65 5.81 4.65
N VAL A 138 -0.73 4.85 4.70
CA VAL A 138 -0.35 4.14 5.91
C VAL A 138 0.94 4.72 6.48
N VAL A 139 0.94 5.04 7.75
CA VAL A 139 2.11 5.51 8.52
C VAL A 139 2.18 4.80 9.87
N SER A 140 3.35 4.80 10.50
CA SER A 140 3.52 4.30 11.86
C SER A 140 3.65 5.43 12.88
N VAL A 141 2.94 5.31 14.00
CA VAL A 141 2.98 6.25 15.13
C VAL A 141 3.97 5.74 16.15
N TRP A 142 4.88 6.62 16.59
CA TRP A 142 5.95 6.30 17.53
C TRP A 142 5.93 7.13 18.80
N GLY A 143 5.13 8.19 18.85
CA GLY A 143 5.08 9.04 20.03
C GLY A 143 4.03 10.15 19.95
N TYR A 144 3.90 10.85 21.06
CA TYR A 144 3.06 12.03 21.19
C TYR A 144 3.62 13.01 22.24
N ASP A 145 3.12 14.23 22.21
CA ASP A 145 3.44 15.30 23.15
C ASP A 145 2.19 16.12 23.41
N ASP A 146 1.62 16.03 24.63
CA ASP A 146 0.39 16.75 25.02
C ASP A 146 0.64 18.25 25.24
N GLU A 147 1.87 18.64 25.57
CA GLU A 147 2.21 20.06 25.78
C GLU A 147 2.18 20.81 24.44
N THR A 148 2.72 20.21 23.40
CA THR A 148 2.74 20.79 22.05
C THR A 148 1.58 20.31 21.17
N GLN A 149 0.70 19.45 21.67
CA GLN A 149 -0.43 18.85 20.94
C GLN A 149 0.02 18.20 19.64
N THR A 150 1.05 17.35 19.70
CA THR A 150 1.74 16.78 18.53
C THR A 150 1.81 15.26 18.61
N VAL A 151 1.67 14.60 17.44
CA VAL A 151 1.96 13.17 17.23
C VAL A 151 3.22 13.05 16.37
N PHE A 152 4.06 12.04 16.64
CA PHE A 152 5.28 11.73 15.90
C PHE A 152 5.08 10.50 15.04
N LEU A 153 5.24 10.67 13.72
CA LEU A 153 4.99 9.68 12.69
C LEU A 153 6.28 9.33 11.94
N ALA A 154 6.48 8.04 11.60
CA ALA A 154 7.42 7.66 10.56
C ALA A 154 6.65 7.45 9.25
N ASP A 155 7.12 8.05 8.17
CA ASP A 155 6.44 8.06 6.88
C ASP A 155 7.41 7.87 5.71
N THR A 156 7.00 7.08 4.79
CA THR A 156 7.66 6.45 3.63
C THR A 156 8.86 7.19 3.04
N GLY A 157 8.70 8.44 2.65
CA GLY A 157 9.71 9.19 1.88
C GLY A 157 10.50 10.21 2.71
N PHE A 158 10.33 10.23 4.03
CA PHE A 158 10.91 11.25 4.91
C PHE A 158 11.88 10.62 5.90
N GLU A 159 13.06 11.22 6.04
CA GLU A 159 13.99 10.80 7.09
C GLU A 159 13.48 11.26 8.46
N GLY A 160 13.59 10.39 9.46
CA GLY A 160 13.21 10.67 10.84
C GLY A 160 11.71 10.79 11.05
N LEU A 161 11.34 11.16 12.27
CA LEU A 161 9.94 11.33 12.66
C LEU A 161 9.41 12.68 12.22
N GLN A 162 8.21 12.65 11.66
CA GLN A 162 7.46 13.84 11.25
C GLN A 162 6.47 14.24 12.35
N ALA A 163 6.43 15.52 12.69
CA ALA A 163 5.53 16.06 13.68
C ALA A 163 4.22 16.53 13.03
N VAL A 164 3.08 16.07 13.57
CA VAL A 164 1.73 16.44 13.10
C VAL A 164 0.90 16.88 14.28
N SER A 165 0.20 18.04 14.17
CA SER A 165 -0.67 18.51 15.23
C SER A 165 -1.85 17.56 15.47
N TYR A 166 -2.36 17.47 16.71
CA TYR A 166 -3.54 16.64 17.03
C TYR A 166 -4.74 16.97 16.15
N GLU A 167 -4.96 18.23 15.85
CA GLU A 167 -6.05 18.67 14.97
C GLU A 167 -5.95 18.02 13.58
N LYS A 168 -4.78 18.11 12.94
CA LYS A 168 -4.55 17.55 11.60
C LYS A 168 -4.50 16.03 11.62
N PHE A 169 -3.92 15.45 12.66
CA PHE A 169 -3.90 14.01 12.85
C PHE A 169 -5.32 13.42 12.92
N LYS A 170 -6.22 14.02 13.71
CA LYS A 170 -7.63 13.64 13.79
C LYS A 170 -8.34 13.80 12.46
N LYS A 171 -8.24 14.97 11.82
CA LYS A 171 -8.85 15.24 10.51
C LYS A 171 -8.37 14.29 9.42
N GLY A 172 -7.08 13.96 9.41
CA GLY A 172 -6.51 13.04 8.42
C GLY A 172 -7.05 11.62 8.56
N ARG A 173 -7.22 11.15 9.80
CA ARG A 173 -7.70 9.80 10.10
C ARG A 173 -9.21 9.63 9.94
N SER A 174 -9.98 10.71 10.01
CA SER A 174 -11.45 10.73 9.84
C SER A 174 -11.88 11.26 8.47
N SER A 175 -10.95 11.48 7.53
CA SER A 175 -11.22 12.02 6.20
C SER A 175 -12.32 11.26 5.47
N LYS A 176 -13.32 11.99 4.98
CA LYS A 176 -14.43 11.44 4.16
C LYS A 176 -14.19 11.63 2.67
N ALA A 177 -12.95 11.91 2.26
CA ALA A 177 -12.61 12.07 0.86
C ALA A 177 -12.96 10.81 0.05
N PRO A 178 -13.43 10.98 -1.22
CA PRO A 178 -13.85 9.88 -2.08
C PRO A 178 -12.76 8.84 -2.30
N ALA A 179 -13.17 7.68 -2.72
CA ALA A 179 -12.46 6.44 -2.98
C ALA A 179 -12.06 5.65 -1.73
N ASN A 180 -11.83 6.26 -0.57
CA ASN A 180 -11.52 5.50 0.65
C ASN A 180 -11.83 6.32 1.93
N PRO A 181 -13.11 6.55 2.28
CA PRO A 181 -13.48 7.22 3.53
C PRO A 181 -12.88 6.49 4.73
N LEU A 182 -12.30 7.22 5.65
CA LEU A 182 -11.64 6.68 6.84
C LEU A 182 -12.52 6.82 8.08
N GLU A 183 -12.34 5.90 9.02
CA GLU A 183 -13.00 5.89 10.34
C GLU A 183 -11.96 5.74 11.45
N ASN A 184 -10.87 6.53 11.40
CA ASN A 184 -9.76 6.48 12.35
C ASN A 184 -9.14 5.08 12.47
N ASN A 185 -8.89 4.43 11.35
CA ASN A 185 -8.41 3.06 11.29
C ASN A 185 -7.01 2.91 11.88
N TRP A 186 -6.78 1.82 12.64
CA TRP A 186 -5.46 1.47 13.20
C TRP A 186 -5.23 -0.02 13.36
N ILE A 187 -3.96 -0.40 13.46
CA ILE A 187 -3.48 -1.71 13.91
C ILE A 187 -2.40 -1.46 14.96
N GLU A 188 -2.60 -1.94 16.18
CA GLU A 188 -1.51 -2.04 17.16
C GLU A 188 -0.64 -3.24 16.86
N VAL A 189 0.69 -3.06 16.87
CA VAL A 189 1.64 -4.12 16.53
C VAL A 189 2.37 -4.59 17.78
N ASN A 190 1.97 -5.77 18.27
CA ASN A 190 2.59 -6.44 19.40
C ASN A 190 2.99 -7.88 19.01
N LEU A 191 4.29 -8.13 18.85
CA LEU A 191 4.84 -9.43 18.45
C LEU A 191 5.49 -10.16 19.62
N ALA A 192 4.73 -10.36 20.71
CA ALA A 192 5.23 -11.02 21.92
C ALA A 192 5.69 -12.49 21.71
N LYS A 193 5.29 -13.13 20.60
CA LYS A 193 5.68 -14.51 20.25
C LYS A 193 6.43 -14.52 18.93
N PRO A 194 7.29 -15.51 18.67
CA PRO A 194 7.98 -15.66 17.39
C PRO A 194 7.01 -15.63 16.20
N ILE A 195 7.47 -15.12 15.09
CA ILE A 195 6.76 -15.20 13.81
C ILE A 195 7.03 -16.56 13.16
N ARG A 196 6.16 -16.93 12.23
CA ARG A 196 6.30 -18.15 11.42
C ARG A 196 7.55 -18.10 10.54
N SER A 197 8.15 -19.25 10.24
CA SER A 197 9.34 -19.37 9.39
C SER A 197 9.10 -18.78 7.99
N LEU A 198 10.02 -17.94 7.51
CA LEU A 198 9.93 -17.36 6.17
C LEU A 198 9.98 -18.43 5.07
N CYS A 199 10.67 -19.55 5.31
CA CYS A 199 10.69 -20.67 4.36
C CYS A 199 9.30 -21.28 4.10
N GLU A 200 8.38 -21.16 5.05
CA GLU A 200 6.99 -21.59 4.90
C GLU A 200 6.09 -20.46 4.40
N VAL A 201 6.33 -19.24 4.90
CA VAL A 201 5.53 -18.06 4.58
C VAL A 201 5.66 -17.65 3.11
N ILE A 202 6.88 -17.64 2.57
CA ILE A 202 7.15 -17.15 1.20
C ILE A 202 6.38 -17.95 0.15
N PRO A 203 6.44 -19.31 0.09
CA PRO A 203 5.67 -20.06 -0.91
C PRO A 203 4.15 -19.86 -0.78
N GLU A 204 3.65 -19.72 0.44
CA GLU A 204 2.23 -19.47 0.68
C GLU A 204 1.83 -18.08 0.21
N ALA A 205 2.62 -17.05 0.52
CA ALA A 205 2.42 -15.68 0.06
C ALA A 205 2.38 -15.58 -1.47
N LEU A 206 3.33 -16.25 -2.15
CA LEU A 206 3.41 -16.31 -3.60
C LEU A 206 2.12 -16.90 -4.19
N ARG A 207 1.71 -18.08 -3.71
CA ARG A 207 0.47 -18.73 -4.18
C ARG A 207 -0.78 -17.91 -3.89
N GLN A 208 -0.88 -17.32 -2.71
CA GLN A 208 -2.02 -16.50 -2.33
C GLN A 208 -2.14 -15.25 -3.22
N ASN A 209 -1.02 -14.54 -3.44
CA ASN A 209 -1.02 -13.38 -4.33
C ASN A 209 -1.37 -13.77 -5.78
N ALA A 210 -0.79 -14.87 -6.28
CA ALA A 210 -1.08 -15.36 -7.62
C ALA A 210 -2.55 -15.75 -7.80
N ARG A 211 -3.17 -16.43 -6.82
CA ARG A 211 -4.60 -16.73 -6.84
C ARG A 211 -5.45 -15.46 -6.85
N LYS A 212 -5.16 -14.48 -5.99
CA LYS A 212 -5.86 -13.19 -5.99
C LYS A 212 -5.79 -12.50 -7.35
N MET A 213 -4.66 -12.57 -8.04
CA MET A 213 -4.49 -11.98 -9.37
C MET A 213 -5.22 -12.75 -10.46
N ILE A 214 -5.27 -14.08 -10.42
CA ILE A 214 -5.94 -14.92 -11.44
C ILE A 214 -7.46 -14.95 -11.22
N GLU A 215 -7.92 -15.20 -10.01
CA GLU A 215 -9.34 -15.35 -9.69
C GLU A 215 -10.07 -14.01 -9.65
N GLY A 216 -9.30 -12.93 -9.43
CA GLY A 216 -9.86 -11.62 -9.17
C GLY A 216 -10.56 -11.54 -7.82
N ARG A 217 -10.99 -10.35 -7.45
CA ARG A 217 -11.76 -10.13 -6.24
C ARG A 217 -12.74 -8.99 -6.47
N ARG A 218 -13.99 -9.21 -6.09
CA ARG A 218 -14.97 -8.13 -6.03
C ARG A 218 -14.90 -7.47 -4.67
N GLY A 219 -14.64 -6.17 -4.62
CA GLY A 219 -14.52 -5.39 -3.39
C GLY A 219 -15.11 -4.00 -3.54
N GLY A 220 -15.02 -3.17 -2.50
CA GLY A 220 -15.56 -1.81 -2.50
C GLY A 220 -15.01 -0.87 -3.58
N ARG A 221 -13.90 -1.24 -4.22
CA ARG A 221 -13.28 -0.52 -5.36
C ARG A 221 -13.59 -1.16 -6.73
N GLY A 222 -14.51 -2.11 -6.81
CA GLY A 222 -14.82 -2.87 -8.02
C GLY A 222 -14.10 -4.22 -8.09
N GLU A 223 -13.95 -4.74 -9.31
CA GLU A 223 -13.26 -6.00 -9.55
C GLU A 223 -11.76 -5.79 -9.72
N SER A 224 -10.98 -6.80 -9.33
CA SER A 224 -9.51 -6.77 -9.41
C SER A 224 -8.96 -7.98 -10.15
N GLY A 225 -7.66 -7.98 -10.40
CA GLY A 225 -6.94 -9.08 -10.99
C GLY A 225 -6.57 -8.87 -12.44
N VAL A 226 -5.96 -9.89 -13.04
CA VAL A 226 -5.44 -9.79 -14.43
C VAL A 226 -6.55 -9.62 -15.46
N SER A 227 -7.76 -10.12 -15.22
CA SER A 227 -8.94 -9.89 -16.08
C SER A 227 -9.24 -8.39 -16.24
N MET A 228 -8.97 -7.59 -15.23
CA MET A 228 -9.18 -6.15 -15.29
C MET A 228 -8.13 -5.45 -16.17
N ILE A 229 -6.93 -6.00 -16.31
CA ILE A 229 -5.93 -5.50 -17.28
C ILE A 229 -6.45 -5.68 -18.70
N ARG A 230 -7.08 -6.81 -18.97
CA ARG A 230 -7.72 -7.07 -20.28
C ARG A 230 -8.87 -6.10 -20.53
N LEU A 231 -9.78 -5.93 -19.55
CA LEU A 231 -10.89 -4.99 -19.68
C LEU A 231 -10.39 -3.55 -19.93
N TRP A 232 -9.32 -3.15 -19.24
CA TRP A 232 -8.67 -1.86 -19.48
C TRP A 232 -8.12 -1.76 -20.91
N ALA A 233 -7.45 -2.82 -21.41
CA ALA A 233 -6.94 -2.86 -22.76
C ALA A 233 -8.06 -2.70 -23.81
N GLU A 234 -9.18 -3.39 -23.62
CA GLU A 234 -10.37 -3.35 -24.49
C GLU A 234 -11.03 -1.95 -24.48
N ASP A 235 -10.98 -1.20 -23.37
CA ASP A 235 -11.59 0.13 -23.26
C ASP A 235 -10.66 1.28 -23.70
N LEU A 236 -9.34 1.10 -23.73
CA LEU A 236 -8.40 2.17 -24.10
C LEU A 236 -8.73 2.88 -25.42
N PRO A 237 -9.17 2.20 -26.52
CA PRO A 237 -9.58 2.86 -27.75
C PRO A 237 -10.81 3.77 -27.58
N ASN A 238 -11.66 3.51 -26.59
CA ASN A 238 -12.87 4.29 -26.29
C ASN A 238 -12.55 5.55 -25.45
N TRP A 239 -11.34 5.68 -24.91
CA TRP A 239 -10.96 6.86 -24.15
C TRP A 239 -11.01 8.15 -24.97
N LYS A 240 -10.98 8.06 -26.31
CA LYS A 240 -11.18 9.21 -27.21
C LYS A 240 -12.53 9.92 -26.99
N ASP A 241 -13.52 9.19 -26.50
CA ASP A 241 -14.89 9.68 -26.27
C ASP A 241 -15.12 10.11 -24.81
N ALA A 242 -14.14 9.86 -23.90
CA ALA A 242 -14.21 10.27 -22.50
C ALA A 242 -13.99 11.81 -22.39
N PRO A 243 -14.85 12.52 -21.63
CA PRO A 243 -14.74 13.98 -21.50
C PRO A 243 -13.42 14.43 -20.86
N ASP A 244 -12.83 13.57 -20.03
CA ASP A 244 -11.61 13.82 -19.28
C ASP A 244 -10.45 12.88 -19.67
N TRP A 245 -10.42 12.39 -20.91
CA TRP A 245 -9.43 11.43 -21.41
C TRP A 245 -7.96 11.82 -21.12
N LYS A 246 -7.63 13.13 -21.17
CA LYS A 246 -6.30 13.62 -20.78
C LYS A 246 -6.00 13.28 -19.32
N TRP A 247 -6.98 13.50 -18.44
CA TRP A 247 -6.82 13.23 -17.02
C TRP A 247 -6.79 11.73 -16.74
N CYS A 248 -7.59 10.92 -17.43
CA CYS A 248 -7.52 9.47 -17.36
C CYS A 248 -6.11 8.97 -17.68
N ALA A 249 -5.53 9.42 -18.79
CA ALA A 249 -4.18 9.03 -19.20
C ALA A 249 -3.10 9.57 -18.22
N ARG A 250 -3.22 10.84 -17.80
CA ARG A 250 -2.29 11.44 -16.83
C ARG A 250 -2.30 10.75 -15.49
N PHE A 251 -3.48 10.40 -15.00
CA PHE A 251 -3.64 9.66 -13.76
C PHE A 251 -3.01 8.27 -13.85
N GLY A 252 -3.28 7.52 -14.94
CA GLY A 252 -2.67 6.22 -15.19
C GLY A 252 -1.14 6.29 -15.20
N TYR A 253 -0.55 7.29 -15.91
CA TYR A 253 0.88 7.55 -15.83
C TYR A 253 1.37 7.79 -14.40
N GLN A 254 0.66 8.63 -13.64
CA GLN A 254 1.06 8.97 -12.27
C GLN A 254 1.01 7.76 -11.34
N VAL A 255 -0.03 6.93 -11.45
CA VAL A 255 -0.20 5.73 -10.62
C VAL A 255 0.88 4.69 -10.87
N VAL A 256 1.32 4.54 -12.13
CA VAL A 256 2.36 3.56 -12.47
C VAL A 256 3.77 4.10 -12.23
N LYS A 257 4.01 5.39 -12.52
CA LYS A 257 5.38 5.95 -12.57
C LYS A 257 5.73 6.84 -11.40
N LYS A 258 4.77 7.61 -10.85
CA LYS A 258 5.02 8.69 -9.89
C LYS A 258 4.51 8.41 -8.47
N ARG A 259 3.29 7.90 -8.36
CA ARG A 259 2.61 7.71 -7.07
C ARG A 259 2.85 6.32 -6.49
N GLY A 260 3.97 5.84 -6.41
CA GLY A 260 4.27 4.49 -5.96
C GLY A 260 5.60 4.09 -6.55
N VAL A 261 6.29 5.00 -6.68
CA VAL A 261 7.69 5.33 -6.76
C VAL A 261 8.68 4.33 -7.35
N CYS A 262 8.45 3.06 -7.49
CA CYS A 262 9.43 2.21 -8.19
C CYS A 262 9.29 2.27 -9.73
N GLY A 263 8.40 3.09 -10.26
CA GLY A 263 8.36 3.40 -11.69
C GLY A 263 7.75 2.34 -12.62
N ALA A 264 7.21 1.26 -12.04
CA ALA A 264 6.62 0.11 -12.76
C ALA A 264 5.38 -0.46 -12.04
N GLY A 265 4.61 0.39 -11.36
CA GLY A 265 3.43 -0.04 -10.62
C GLY A 265 3.75 -1.13 -9.58
N PHE A 266 4.82 -0.94 -8.84
CA PHE A 266 5.36 -1.84 -7.81
C PHE A 266 5.91 -3.19 -8.31
N ARG A 267 5.92 -3.48 -9.64
CA ARG A 267 6.45 -4.74 -10.15
C ARG A 267 7.94 -4.89 -9.84
N TRP A 268 8.70 -3.82 -9.82
CA TRP A 268 10.12 -3.87 -9.43
C TRP A 268 10.32 -4.07 -7.92
N LEU A 269 9.48 -3.54 -7.07
CA LEU A 269 9.51 -3.86 -5.64
C LEU A 269 9.17 -5.34 -5.38
N TYR A 270 8.21 -5.88 -6.14
CA TYR A 270 7.88 -7.31 -6.08
C TYR A 270 8.98 -8.20 -6.68
N ARG A 271 9.68 -7.74 -7.73
CA ARG A 271 10.89 -8.40 -8.25
C ARG A 271 11.96 -8.51 -7.16
N ASP A 272 12.16 -7.47 -6.36
CA ASP A 272 13.16 -7.48 -5.29
C ASP A 272 12.78 -8.50 -4.21
N PHE A 273 11.50 -8.59 -3.84
CA PHE A 273 10.98 -9.70 -3.00
C PHE A 273 11.28 -11.07 -3.59
N LEU A 274 11.02 -11.26 -4.89
CA LEU A 274 11.30 -12.53 -5.58
C LEU A 274 12.79 -12.86 -5.60
N THR A 275 13.66 -11.86 -5.73
CA THR A 275 15.12 -12.04 -5.67
C THR A 275 15.53 -12.56 -4.30
N GLU A 276 15.07 -11.94 -3.22
CA GLU A 276 15.34 -12.41 -1.85
C GLU A 276 14.75 -13.81 -1.60
N ALA A 277 13.55 -14.08 -2.11
CA ALA A 277 12.91 -15.39 -2.02
C ALA A 277 13.70 -16.49 -2.75
N GLU A 278 14.25 -16.18 -3.93
CA GLU A 278 15.09 -17.09 -4.72
C GLU A 278 16.46 -17.35 -4.04
N GLU A 279 16.98 -16.38 -3.28
CA GLU A 279 18.20 -16.57 -2.48
C GLU A 279 17.96 -17.48 -1.27
N MET A 280 16.78 -17.35 -0.63
CA MET A 280 16.42 -18.14 0.56
C MET A 280 15.95 -19.55 0.21
N LEU A 281 15.30 -19.75 -0.94
CA LEU A 281 14.63 -20.98 -1.33
C LEU A 281 15.13 -21.47 -2.68
N LEU A 282 16.11 -22.38 -2.67
CA LEU A 282 16.73 -22.92 -3.89
C LEU A 282 15.72 -23.43 -4.95
N PRO A 283 14.60 -24.10 -4.63
CA PRO A 283 13.62 -24.49 -5.63
C PRO A 283 13.04 -23.31 -6.42
N LEU A 284 12.86 -22.14 -5.80
CA LEU A 284 12.35 -20.94 -6.48
C LEU A 284 13.37 -20.36 -7.46
N ARG A 285 14.66 -20.49 -7.18
CA ARG A 285 15.74 -19.98 -8.03
C ARG A 285 15.70 -20.56 -9.45
N ALA A 286 15.35 -21.84 -9.59
CA ALA A 286 15.22 -22.50 -10.89
C ALA A 286 14.11 -21.90 -11.75
N LEU A 287 13.10 -21.29 -11.15
CA LEU A 287 11.95 -20.71 -11.83
C LEU A 287 12.21 -19.30 -12.39
N ARG A 288 13.27 -18.63 -11.94
CA ARG A 288 13.68 -17.27 -12.36
C ARG A 288 12.50 -16.28 -12.32
N LEU A 289 11.74 -16.30 -11.24
CA LEU A 289 10.53 -15.47 -11.09
C LEU A 289 10.89 -13.98 -11.05
N SER A 290 12.00 -13.63 -10.39
CA SER A 290 12.52 -12.26 -10.31
C SER A 290 12.81 -11.70 -11.71
N GLN A 291 13.49 -12.46 -12.56
CA GLN A 291 13.79 -12.06 -13.93
C GLN A 291 12.50 -11.89 -14.77
N LYS A 292 11.54 -12.78 -14.62
CA LYS A 292 10.24 -12.67 -15.30
C LYS A 292 9.48 -11.42 -14.87
N MET A 293 9.47 -11.13 -13.56
CA MET A 293 8.81 -9.94 -13.03
C MET A 293 9.51 -8.64 -13.44
N ASP A 294 10.85 -8.66 -13.60
CA ASP A 294 11.60 -7.52 -14.14
C ASP A 294 11.14 -7.16 -15.56
N LEU A 295 10.98 -8.17 -16.43
CA LEU A 295 10.46 -7.98 -17.78
C LEU A 295 9.04 -7.40 -17.78
N ILE A 296 8.18 -7.88 -16.88
CA ILE A 296 6.82 -7.34 -16.69
C ILE A 296 6.90 -5.89 -16.22
N GLY A 297 7.78 -5.58 -15.27
CA GLY A 297 8.01 -4.22 -14.79
C GLY A 297 8.44 -3.26 -15.90
N ASN A 298 9.31 -3.70 -16.79
CA ASN A 298 9.72 -2.93 -17.97
C ASN A 298 8.54 -2.64 -18.91
N LYS A 299 7.64 -3.59 -19.13
CA LYS A 299 6.42 -3.39 -19.92
C LYS A 299 5.50 -2.35 -19.25
N TRP A 300 5.30 -2.42 -17.92
CA TRP A 300 4.53 -1.41 -17.18
C TRP A 300 5.14 -0.02 -17.27
N SER A 301 6.46 0.09 -17.13
CA SER A 301 7.17 1.36 -17.27
C SER A 301 6.99 1.95 -18.66
N ASN A 302 7.11 1.14 -19.72
CA ASN A 302 6.89 1.58 -21.11
C ASN A 302 5.42 2.01 -21.32
N MET A 303 4.45 1.24 -20.84
CA MET A 303 3.03 1.58 -20.91
C MET A 303 2.73 2.92 -20.24
N SER A 304 3.37 3.20 -19.09
CA SER A 304 3.19 4.49 -18.41
C SER A 304 3.65 5.68 -19.27
N MET A 305 4.70 5.51 -20.07
CA MET A 305 5.21 6.56 -20.97
C MET A 305 4.25 6.81 -22.14
N ILE A 306 3.59 5.77 -22.64
CA ILE A 306 2.53 5.93 -23.67
C ILE A 306 1.36 6.72 -23.08
N LEU A 307 0.92 6.39 -21.85
CA LEU A 307 -0.13 7.15 -21.16
C LEU A 307 0.26 8.62 -20.95
N LYS A 308 1.53 8.87 -20.59
CA LYS A 308 2.05 10.23 -20.50
C LYS A 308 1.91 10.95 -21.83
N GLU A 309 2.38 10.34 -22.92
CA GLU A 309 2.31 10.92 -24.26
C GLU A 309 0.85 11.21 -24.68
N ILE A 310 -0.08 10.26 -24.45
CA ILE A 310 -1.50 10.49 -24.68
C ILE A 310 -1.98 11.74 -23.93
N SER A 311 -1.63 11.88 -22.65
CA SER A 311 -2.06 13.01 -21.81
C SER A 311 -1.51 14.38 -22.25
N GLU A 312 -0.47 14.41 -23.09
CA GLU A 312 0.19 15.62 -23.58
C GLU A 312 -0.34 16.07 -24.95
N LYS A 313 -1.18 15.26 -25.62
CA LYS A 313 -1.81 15.63 -26.90
C LYS A 313 -2.92 16.68 -26.70
N GLU A 314 -3.14 17.49 -27.70
CA GLU A 314 -4.26 18.45 -27.69
C GLU A 314 -5.61 17.80 -27.99
N LYS A 315 -5.63 16.74 -28.80
CA LYS A 315 -6.79 15.97 -29.19
C LYS A 315 -6.51 14.48 -29.00
N PRO A 316 -7.56 13.63 -28.79
CA PRO A 316 -7.38 12.19 -28.70
C PRO A 316 -6.67 11.64 -29.94
N ASP A 317 -5.55 10.98 -29.74
CA ASP A 317 -4.80 10.31 -30.81
C ASP A 317 -5.19 8.83 -30.88
N ARG A 318 -5.98 8.46 -31.87
CA ARG A 318 -6.48 7.09 -32.04
C ARG A 318 -5.36 6.06 -32.23
N LYS A 319 -4.24 6.46 -32.87
CA LYS A 319 -3.11 5.54 -33.07
C LYS A 319 -2.39 5.24 -31.75
N LEU A 320 -2.18 6.28 -30.92
CA LEU A 320 -1.60 6.08 -29.58
C LEU A 320 -2.53 5.31 -28.66
N LEU A 321 -3.85 5.53 -28.72
CA LEU A 321 -4.81 4.76 -27.94
C LEU A 321 -4.84 3.28 -28.36
N SER A 322 -4.75 2.99 -29.67
CA SER A 322 -4.61 1.62 -30.18
C SER A 322 -3.30 0.99 -29.72
N LEU A 323 -2.17 1.70 -29.83
CA LEU A 323 -0.88 1.22 -29.31
C LEU A 323 -0.95 0.95 -27.81
N ALA A 324 -1.60 1.80 -27.03
CA ALA A 324 -1.80 1.59 -25.60
C ALA A 324 -2.61 0.31 -25.32
N SER A 325 -3.67 0.07 -26.11
CA SER A 325 -4.47 -1.17 -26.03
C SER A 325 -3.63 -2.41 -26.32
N ASP A 326 -2.82 -2.40 -27.37
CA ASP A 326 -1.94 -3.53 -27.72
C ASP A 326 -0.94 -3.79 -26.59
N LYS A 327 -0.32 -2.75 -26.04
CA LYS A 327 0.62 -2.89 -24.93
C LYS A 327 -0.03 -3.34 -23.62
N ALA A 328 -1.26 -2.94 -23.36
CA ALA A 328 -2.04 -3.44 -22.22
C ALA A 328 -2.42 -4.92 -22.39
N ASN A 329 -2.71 -5.38 -23.60
CA ASN A 329 -2.89 -6.82 -23.90
C ASN A 329 -1.60 -7.62 -23.67
N GLU A 330 -0.44 -7.12 -24.12
CA GLU A 330 0.85 -7.77 -23.83
C GLU A 330 1.14 -7.85 -22.32
N LEU A 331 0.70 -6.85 -21.53
CA LEU A 331 0.79 -6.87 -20.07
C LEU A 331 -0.12 -7.93 -19.47
N TRP A 332 -1.39 -7.98 -19.91
CA TRP A 332 -2.34 -8.99 -19.47
C TRP A 332 -1.82 -10.40 -19.68
N GLU A 333 -1.35 -10.74 -20.91
CA GLU A 333 -0.82 -12.05 -21.23
C GLU A 333 0.38 -12.40 -20.34
N SER A 334 1.32 -11.46 -20.18
CA SER A 334 2.53 -11.67 -19.38
C SER A 334 2.23 -11.89 -17.90
N GLU A 335 1.33 -11.09 -17.31
CA GLU A 335 0.94 -11.27 -15.91
C GLU A 335 0.11 -12.53 -15.70
N GLN A 336 -0.80 -12.85 -16.63
CA GLN A 336 -1.57 -14.08 -16.54
C GLN A 336 -0.65 -15.32 -16.59
N GLN A 337 0.29 -15.35 -17.51
CA GLN A 337 1.26 -16.43 -17.61
C GLN A 337 2.13 -16.55 -16.36
N PHE A 338 2.60 -15.42 -15.84
CA PHE A 338 3.41 -15.38 -14.63
C PHE A 338 2.64 -15.96 -13.43
N TYR A 339 1.44 -15.45 -13.14
CA TYR A 339 0.69 -15.89 -11.96
C TYR A 339 0.19 -17.34 -12.08
N ARG A 340 -0.18 -17.82 -13.27
CA ARG A 340 -0.50 -19.24 -13.47
C ARG A 340 0.69 -20.14 -13.14
N ALA A 341 1.88 -19.78 -13.59
CA ALA A 341 3.09 -20.54 -13.27
C ALA A 341 3.41 -20.53 -11.76
N VAL A 342 3.12 -19.42 -11.06
CA VAL A 342 3.31 -19.33 -9.59
C VAL A 342 2.32 -20.18 -8.81
N ILE A 343 1.07 -20.30 -9.25
CA ILE A 343 0.06 -21.15 -8.58
C ILE A 343 0.48 -22.63 -8.58
N GLU A 344 1.18 -23.09 -9.60
CA GLU A 344 1.62 -24.48 -9.76
C GLU A 344 2.87 -24.84 -8.93
N ILE A 345 3.46 -23.86 -8.22
CA ILE A 345 4.62 -24.12 -7.34
C ILE A 345 4.16 -24.96 -6.13
N GLN A 346 4.80 -26.12 -5.96
CA GLN A 346 4.56 -27.03 -4.82
C GLN A 346 5.24 -26.56 -3.53
#